data_5dfd20bfe093f0be7b16ede2b481355b
#
_entry.id   5dfd20bfe093f0be7b16ede2b481355b
#
_cell.length_a   1.000
_cell.length_b   1.000
_cell.length_c   1.000
_cell.angle_alpha   90.00
_cell.angle_beta   90.00
_cell.angle_gamma   90.00
#
_symmetry.space_group_name_H-M   'P 1'
#
loop_
_entity.id
_entity.type
_entity.pdbx_description
1 polymer ?
#
loop_
_entity_poly.entity_id
_entity_poly.type
_entity_poly.pdbx_seq_one_letter_code
_entity_poly.pdbx_strand_id
1 'polypeptide(L)'
;NGKDEGVTVETSLPIVRAKVARQGVVAILLQDKDSNVLNIYNPYSNAESLLVEIPTNVSEEGYPLDFDISPDGKSVVTSYMIAGSSDFETKVSFYNFTEVGQDKNTLVGGKSFGSKMIADVEFVSDDEVLVAHEKGYSIFGQMKQPEVVTEKTFSDSIKSLAVGDDALAFVLQKEGNAKKQTLNLYDLSGREKMQQDISYEYADMEMYGDEIIFTGNRSC
;
A
#
# COMPACT_ATOMS: atom_id res chain seq x y z
N ASN A 1 6.57 28.24 -5.77
CA ASN A 1 7.66 29.18 -5.53
C ASN A 1 8.74 28.48 -4.71
N GLY A 2 9.60 27.65 -5.32
CA GLY A 2 10.65 26.84 -4.67
C GLY A 2 11.76 27.67 -4.01
N LYS A 3 11.45 28.35 -2.92
CA LYS A 3 12.40 29.11 -2.10
C LYS A 3 12.52 28.57 -0.67
N ASP A 4 11.76 27.56 -0.30
CA ASP A 4 11.95 26.93 1.00
C ASP A 4 13.02 25.87 0.86
N GLU A 5 14.05 25.94 1.70
CA GLU A 5 15.04 24.88 1.85
C GLU A 5 14.28 23.63 2.29
N GLY A 6 14.37 22.55 1.51
CA GLY A 6 13.75 21.28 1.85
C GLY A 6 14.27 20.75 3.19
N VAL A 7 13.51 19.89 3.85
CA VAL A 7 13.96 19.22 5.06
C VAL A 7 14.77 17.98 4.67
N THR A 8 15.95 17.84 5.27
CA THR A 8 16.81 16.66 5.09
C THR A 8 16.64 15.73 6.30
N VAL A 9 16.34 14.47 6.04
CA VAL A 9 16.35 13.41 7.06
C VAL A 9 17.58 12.53 6.79
N GLU A 10 18.46 12.42 7.78
CA GLU A 10 19.61 11.53 7.74
C GLU A 10 19.25 10.20 8.41
N THR A 11 19.61 9.09 7.76
CA THR A 11 19.38 7.74 8.28
C THR A 11 20.70 6.99 8.41
N SER A 12 20.85 6.19 9.46
CA SER A 12 22.03 5.35 9.68
C SER A 12 21.99 4.03 8.89
N LEU A 13 20.82 3.63 8.42
CA LEU A 13 20.59 2.41 7.64
C LEU A 13 20.22 2.74 6.19
N PRO A 14 20.46 1.83 5.25
CA PRO A 14 20.05 1.99 3.85
C PRO A 14 18.53 2.16 3.72
N ILE A 15 18.12 3.12 2.91
CA ILE A 15 16.71 3.35 2.58
C ILE A 15 16.30 2.37 1.49
N VAL A 16 15.23 1.60 1.75
CA VAL A 16 14.60 0.71 0.76
C VAL A 16 13.52 1.44 -0.02
N ARG A 17 12.64 2.13 0.70
CA ARG A 17 11.51 2.88 0.13
C ARG A 17 11.09 4.02 1.05
N ALA A 18 10.55 5.08 0.48
CA ALA A 18 9.92 6.16 1.22
C ALA A 18 8.58 6.52 0.59
N LYS A 19 7.60 6.85 1.44
CA LYS A 19 6.30 7.42 1.04
C LYS A 19 6.03 8.68 1.84
N VAL A 20 5.34 9.63 1.23
CA VAL A 20 5.05 10.94 1.83
C VAL A 20 3.55 11.14 1.90
N ALA A 21 3.04 11.36 3.10
CA ALA A 21 1.65 11.73 3.33
C ALA A 21 1.33 13.12 2.75
N ARG A 22 0.06 13.38 2.46
CA ARG A 22 -0.39 14.68 1.93
C ARG A 22 0.01 15.86 2.82
N GLN A 23 0.11 15.65 4.12
CA GLN A 23 0.54 16.66 5.10
C GLN A 23 2.08 16.75 5.27
N GLY A 24 2.85 16.00 4.49
CA GLY A 24 4.31 16.05 4.51
C GLY A 24 4.97 15.16 5.56
N VAL A 25 4.21 14.37 6.32
CA VAL A 25 4.77 13.29 7.15
C VAL A 25 5.37 12.22 6.23
N VAL A 26 6.55 11.71 6.57
CA VAL A 26 7.30 10.79 5.72
C VAL A 26 7.46 9.45 6.43
N ALA A 27 7.09 8.36 5.75
CA ALA A 27 7.39 7.01 6.15
C ALA A 27 8.59 6.48 5.37
N ILE A 28 9.61 5.97 6.05
CA ILE A 28 10.84 5.46 5.44
C ILE A 28 11.10 4.05 5.92
N LEU A 29 11.10 3.10 4.99
CA LEU A 29 11.52 1.73 5.25
C LEU A 29 13.04 1.64 5.13
N LEU A 30 13.68 1.24 6.20
CA LEU A 30 15.11 1.04 6.33
C LEU A 30 15.41 -0.45 6.43
N GLN A 31 16.56 -0.87 5.92
CA GLN A 31 16.99 -2.27 5.96
C GLN A 31 18.29 -2.42 6.75
N ASP A 32 18.27 -3.34 7.71
CA ASP A 32 19.46 -3.92 8.33
C ASP A 32 19.62 -5.38 7.86
N LYS A 33 20.64 -6.09 8.35
CA LYS A 33 21.01 -7.43 7.88
C LYS A 33 19.88 -8.46 8.03
N ASP A 34 19.25 -8.50 9.21
CA ASP A 34 18.24 -9.49 9.58
C ASP A 34 16.93 -8.83 10.10
N SER A 35 16.80 -7.52 9.91
CA SER A 35 15.66 -6.74 10.36
C SER A 35 15.36 -5.60 9.40
N ASN A 36 14.16 -5.08 9.50
CA ASN A 36 13.77 -3.83 8.83
C ASN A 36 13.19 -2.90 9.89
N VAL A 37 13.26 -1.62 9.62
CA VAL A 37 12.68 -0.60 10.49
C VAL A 37 11.89 0.36 9.62
N LEU A 38 10.63 0.56 9.96
CA LEU A 38 9.79 1.58 9.36
C LEU A 38 9.76 2.79 10.28
N ASN A 39 10.40 3.87 9.86
CA ASN A 39 10.48 5.12 10.59
C ASN A 39 9.50 6.13 10.02
N ILE A 40 8.76 6.80 10.91
CA ILE A 40 7.83 7.87 10.58
C ILE A 40 8.38 9.19 11.06
N TYR A 41 8.56 10.13 10.14
CA TYR A 41 9.12 11.45 10.41
C TYR A 41 8.11 12.55 10.15
N ASN A 42 8.02 13.51 11.06
CA ASN A 42 7.38 14.79 10.79
C ASN A 42 8.48 15.85 10.60
N PRO A 43 8.81 16.22 9.35
CA PRO A 43 9.87 17.16 9.08
C PRO A 43 9.60 18.58 9.58
N TYR A 44 8.36 18.87 9.94
CA TYR A 44 7.95 20.19 10.46
C TYR A 44 7.94 20.26 12.00
N SER A 45 8.31 19.18 12.68
CA SER A 45 8.40 19.15 14.13
C SER A 45 9.66 19.91 14.60
N ASN A 46 9.48 20.87 15.50
CA ASN A 46 10.58 21.64 16.06
C ASN A 46 11.35 20.91 17.17
N ALA A 47 10.80 19.81 17.71
CA ALA A 47 11.38 19.11 18.87
C ALA A 47 12.07 17.82 18.47
N GLU A 48 11.39 16.95 17.76
CA GLU A 48 11.87 15.64 17.35
C GLU A 48 11.23 15.29 16.00
N SER A 49 12.02 15.09 14.96
CA SER A 49 11.49 14.77 13.64
C SER A 49 10.99 13.33 13.56
N LEU A 50 11.64 12.39 14.27
CA LEU A 50 11.23 10.99 14.34
C LEU A 50 10.02 10.86 15.28
N LEU A 51 8.86 10.54 14.73
CA LEU A 51 7.62 10.34 15.49
C LEU A 51 7.52 8.91 16.04
N VAL A 52 7.76 7.93 15.17
CA VAL A 52 7.55 6.50 15.47
C VAL A 52 8.62 5.68 14.78
N GLU A 53 9.05 4.63 15.45
CA GLU A 53 9.91 3.58 14.93
C GLU A 53 9.18 2.24 15.07
N ILE A 54 8.99 1.53 13.95
CA ILE A 54 8.37 0.21 13.91
C ILE A 54 9.44 -0.79 13.49
N PRO A 55 10.10 -1.44 14.44
CA PRO A 55 11.07 -2.49 14.14
C PRO A 55 10.33 -3.74 13.64
N THR A 56 10.89 -4.42 12.66
CA THR A 56 10.39 -5.69 12.13
C THR A 56 11.48 -6.74 12.17
N ASN A 57 11.26 -7.80 12.92
CA ASN A 57 12.13 -8.98 12.89
C ASN A 57 11.68 -9.91 11.75
N VAL A 58 12.56 -10.10 10.76
CA VAL A 58 12.23 -10.91 9.56
C VAL A 58 11.84 -12.34 9.92
N SER A 59 12.43 -12.94 10.96
CA SER A 59 12.14 -14.32 11.39
C SER A 59 10.78 -14.48 12.07
N GLU A 60 10.23 -13.42 12.67
CA GLU A 60 8.98 -13.47 13.44
C GLU A 60 7.83 -12.82 12.67
N GLU A 61 8.10 -11.69 12.04
CA GLU A 61 7.08 -10.87 11.37
C GLU A 61 7.10 -10.99 9.85
N GLY A 62 8.21 -11.44 9.28
CA GLY A 62 8.41 -11.63 7.85
C GLY A 62 9.07 -10.44 7.16
N TYR A 63 9.27 -10.59 5.86
CA TYR A 63 9.79 -9.53 4.99
C TYR A 63 8.69 -8.54 4.64
N PRO A 64 8.90 -7.22 4.82
CA PRO A 64 7.97 -6.22 4.35
C PRO A 64 7.95 -6.22 2.81
N LEU A 65 6.76 -6.40 2.23
CA LEU A 65 6.56 -6.39 0.77
C LEU A 65 6.25 -4.97 0.30
N ASP A 66 5.29 -4.34 0.98
CA ASP A 66 4.86 -2.99 0.69
C ASP A 66 4.33 -2.30 1.95
N PHE A 67 4.24 -0.98 1.93
CA PHE A 67 3.62 -0.18 2.98
C PHE A 67 3.05 1.10 2.41
N ASP A 68 2.09 1.68 3.13
CA ASP A 68 1.58 3.01 2.83
C ASP A 68 1.28 3.79 4.10
N ILE A 69 1.21 5.12 3.95
CA ILE A 69 0.89 6.06 5.03
C ILE A 69 -0.38 6.84 4.67
N SER A 70 -1.29 6.98 5.63
CA SER A 70 -2.54 7.72 5.42
C SER A 70 -2.28 9.16 4.97
N PRO A 71 -3.17 9.76 4.16
CA PRO A 71 -3.03 11.15 3.72
C PRO A 71 -2.83 12.15 4.87
N ASP A 72 -3.46 11.91 6.04
CA ASP A 72 -3.31 12.73 7.25
C ASP A 72 -2.05 12.40 8.08
N GLY A 73 -1.27 11.39 7.67
CA GLY A 73 -0.01 11.00 8.31
C GLY A 73 -0.14 10.35 9.69
N LYS A 74 -1.32 9.82 10.05
CA LYS A 74 -1.58 9.26 11.39
C LYS A 74 -1.68 7.74 11.44
N SER A 75 -1.77 7.09 10.28
CA SER A 75 -1.86 5.64 10.18
C SER A 75 -0.87 5.12 9.14
N VAL A 76 -0.42 3.90 9.36
CA VAL A 76 0.41 3.14 8.41
C VAL A 76 -0.16 1.75 8.26
N VAL A 77 -0.14 1.22 7.05
CA VAL A 77 -0.35 -0.18 6.73
C VAL A 77 0.95 -0.77 6.18
N THR A 78 1.26 -2.01 6.56
CA THR A 78 2.41 -2.73 6.01
C THR A 78 2.00 -4.15 5.69
N SER A 79 2.38 -4.65 4.52
CA SER A 79 2.24 -6.06 4.17
C SER A 79 3.57 -6.80 4.35
N TYR A 80 3.48 -8.05 4.82
CA TYR A 80 4.63 -8.91 5.09
C TYR A 80 4.48 -10.27 4.45
N MET A 81 5.61 -10.88 4.10
CA MET A 81 5.70 -12.26 3.68
C MET A 81 6.57 -13.05 4.66
N ILE A 82 6.00 -14.09 5.24
CA ILE A 82 6.69 -15.06 6.09
C ILE A 82 6.98 -16.29 5.24
N ALA A 83 8.27 -16.60 5.05
CA ALA A 83 8.68 -17.79 4.33
C ALA A 83 8.55 -19.02 5.22
N GLY A 84 7.77 -20.00 4.80
CA GLY A 84 7.71 -21.35 5.40
C GLY A 84 8.70 -22.31 4.76
N SER A 85 8.73 -23.55 5.22
CA SER A 85 9.60 -24.61 4.66
C SER A 85 9.16 -25.11 3.27
N SER A 86 7.87 -25.00 2.95
CA SER A 86 7.27 -25.48 1.69
C SER A 86 6.28 -24.50 1.06
N ASP A 87 5.93 -23.42 1.76
CA ASP A 87 4.96 -22.42 1.34
C ASP A 87 5.28 -21.08 2.01
N PHE A 88 4.52 -20.05 1.71
CA PHE A 88 4.62 -18.74 2.34
C PHE A 88 3.27 -18.32 2.91
N GLU A 89 3.31 -17.42 3.87
CA GLU A 89 2.14 -16.73 4.40
C GLU A 89 2.33 -15.23 4.21
N THR A 90 1.27 -14.54 3.84
CA THR A 90 1.25 -13.09 3.82
C THR A 90 0.30 -12.55 4.88
N LYS A 91 0.66 -11.42 5.45
CA LYS A 91 -0.18 -10.70 6.41
C LYS A 91 -0.09 -9.20 6.19
N VAL A 92 -1.10 -8.48 6.64
CA VAL A 92 -1.04 -7.01 6.79
C VAL A 92 -1.09 -6.65 8.26
N SER A 93 -0.41 -5.56 8.60
CA SER A 93 -0.42 -4.97 9.94
C SER A 93 -0.78 -3.49 9.81
N PHE A 94 -1.62 -3.01 10.73
CA PHE A 94 -2.11 -1.64 10.76
C PHE A 94 -1.60 -0.95 12.02
N TYR A 95 -1.10 0.26 11.86
CA TYR A 95 -0.55 1.09 12.91
C TYR A 95 -1.28 2.44 12.92
N ASN A 96 -1.59 2.97 14.11
CA ASN A 96 -2.24 4.27 14.26
C ASN A 96 -1.53 5.08 15.35
N PHE A 97 -1.23 6.34 15.05
CA PHE A 97 -0.42 7.22 15.89
C PHE A 97 -1.21 8.39 16.51
N THR A 98 -2.55 8.35 16.47
CA THR A 98 -3.39 9.46 16.94
C THR A 98 -3.30 9.70 18.44
N GLU A 99 -2.90 8.71 19.23
CA GLU A 99 -2.78 8.77 20.69
C GLU A 99 -1.33 8.66 21.15
N VAL A 100 -0.39 9.23 20.39
CA VAL A 100 1.04 9.22 20.72
C VAL A 100 1.30 10.05 21.96
N GLY A 101 1.42 9.37 23.09
CA GLY A 101 1.76 10.02 24.36
C GLY A 101 2.40 9.06 25.38
N GLN A 102 2.10 7.78 25.37
CA GLN A 102 2.58 6.87 26.43
C GLN A 102 3.05 5.49 25.97
N ASP A 103 2.56 4.91 24.87
CA ASP A 103 3.03 3.62 24.39
C ASP A 103 3.43 3.71 22.90
N LYS A 104 4.71 3.38 22.62
CA LYS A 104 5.26 3.35 21.26
C LYS A 104 4.75 2.18 20.42
N ASN A 105 3.91 1.31 20.95
CA ASN A 105 3.31 0.20 20.24
C ASN A 105 1.96 0.63 19.67
N THR A 106 2.01 1.13 18.46
CA THR A 106 0.88 1.68 17.72
C THR A 106 0.16 0.66 16.85
N LEU A 107 0.50 -0.64 16.99
CA LEU A 107 -0.16 -1.73 16.28
C LEU A 107 -1.62 -1.84 16.76
N VAL A 108 -2.56 -1.60 15.84
CA VAL A 108 -4.01 -1.60 16.13
C VAL A 108 -4.74 -2.80 15.55
N GLY A 109 -4.11 -3.56 14.66
CA GLY A 109 -4.69 -4.76 14.09
C GLY A 109 -3.84 -5.38 12.99
N GLY A 110 -4.30 -6.51 12.49
CA GLY A 110 -3.69 -7.21 11.38
C GLY A 110 -4.59 -8.33 10.87
N LYS A 111 -4.31 -8.80 9.63
CA LYS A 111 -5.02 -9.93 9.01
C LYS A 111 -4.04 -10.79 8.24
N SER A 112 -4.13 -12.11 8.42
CA SER A 112 -3.47 -13.09 7.55
C SER A 112 -4.27 -13.29 6.27
N PHE A 113 -3.56 -13.39 5.15
CA PHE A 113 -4.09 -13.72 3.84
C PHE A 113 -3.69 -15.14 3.38
N GLY A 114 -3.00 -15.90 4.26
CA GLY A 114 -2.46 -17.22 3.91
C GLY A 114 -1.48 -17.14 2.76
N SER A 115 -1.54 -18.08 1.83
CA SER A 115 -0.65 -18.15 0.66
C SER A 115 -1.06 -17.23 -0.50
N LYS A 116 -1.91 -16.23 -0.29
CA LYS A 116 -2.23 -15.23 -1.31
C LYS A 116 -1.14 -14.17 -1.33
N MET A 117 -0.51 -13.95 -2.47
CA MET A 117 0.49 -12.90 -2.61
C MET A 117 -0.18 -11.52 -2.56
N ILE A 118 0.13 -10.73 -1.55
CA ILE A 118 -0.28 -9.33 -1.49
C ILE A 118 0.61 -8.55 -2.44
N ALA A 119 -0.01 -7.92 -3.44
CA ALA A 119 0.69 -7.19 -4.49
C ALA A 119 0.84 -5.72 -4.13
N ASP A 120 -0.14 -5.16 -3.39
CA ASP A 120 -0.19 -3.73 -3.11
C ASP A 120 -1.01 -3.45 -1.85
N VAL A 121 -0.61 -2.41 -1.11
CA VAL A 121 -1.36 -1.82 -0.01
C VAL A 121 -1.35 -0.30 -0.15
N GLU A 122 -2.53 0.31 -0.19
CA GLU A 122 -2.66 1.74 -0.45
C GLU A 122 -3.83 2.35 0.33
N PHE A 123 -3.59 3.52 0.95
CA PHE A 123 -4.66 4.30 1.56
C PHE A 123 -5.52 4.96 0.47
N VAL A 124 -6.80 4.63 0.47
CA VAL A 124 -7.80 5.29 -0.41
C VAL A 124 -8.42 6.52 0.25
N SER A 125 -8.31 6.61 1.59
CA SER A 125 -8.70 7.77 2.39
C SER A 125 -7.89 7.81 3.70
N ASP A 126 -8.17 8.76 4.58
CA ASP A 126 -7.53 8.80 5.91
C ASP A 126 -7.87 7.58 6.78
N ASP A 127 -9.00 6.94 6.53
CA ASP A 127 -9.56 5.86 7.36
C ASP A 127 -9.86 4.56 6.59
N GLU A 128 -9.46 4.47 5.33
CA GLU A 128 -9.67 3.28 4.49
C GLU A 128 -8.40 2.87 3.74
N VAL A 129 -8.14 1.56 3.73
CA VAL A 129 -6.98 0.94 3.08
C VAL A 129 -7.43 -0.13 2.11
N LEU A 130 -6.94 -0.06 0.89
CA LEU A 130 -6.98 -1.15 -0.09
C LEU A 130 -5.84 -2.12 0.19
N VAL A 131 -6.14 -3.41 0.21
CA VAL A 131 -5.17 -4.51 0.19
C VAL A 131 -5.49 -5.38 -1.02
N ALA A 132 -4.64 -5.35 -2.03
CA ALA A 132 -4.80 -6.13 -3.26
C ALA A 132 -3.91 -7.37 -3.26
N HIS A 133 -4.45 -8.50 -3.70
CA HIS A 133 -3.74 -9.74 -3.93
C HIS A 133 -3.97 -10.21 -5.37
N GLU A 134 -3.30 -11.27 -5.81
CA GLU A 134 -3.29 -11.70 -7.22
C GLU A 134 -4.66 -11.86 -7.90
N LYS A 135 -5.71 -12.18 -7.13
CA LYS A 135 -7.07 -12.42 -7.67
C LYS A 135 -8.17 -11.73 -6.86
N GLY A 136 -7.89 -10.55 -6.30
CA GLY A 136 -8.92 -9.82 -5.57
C GLY A 136 -8.37 -8.73 -4.66
N TYR A 137 -9.27 -8.15 -3.90
CA TYR A 137 -8.90 -7.11 -2.93
C TYR A 137 -9.82 -7.13 -1.71
N SER A 138 -9.33 -6.51 -0.65
CA SER A 138 -10.12 -6.16 0.54
C SER A 138 -9.92 -4.66 0.82
N ILE A 139 -10.98 -3.96 1.21
CA ILE A 139 -10.90 -2.63 1.80
C ILE A 139 -11.11 -2.79 3.29
N PHE A 140 -10.19 -2.21 4.07
CA PHE A 140 -10.29 -2.09 5.51
C PHE A 140 -10.68 -0.66 5.85
N GLY A 141 -11.60 -0.50 6.78
CA GLY A 141 -11.98 0.79 7.36
C GLY A 141 -11.68 0.83 8.85
N GLN A 142 -11.92 2.01 9.47
CA GLN A 142 -11.79 2.22 10.91
C GLN A 142 -10.35 2.01 11.43
N MET A 143 -9.40 2.84 10.96
CA MET A 143 -7.97 2.68 11.25
C MET A 143 -7.56 2.71 12.72
N LYS A 144 -8.48 2.92 13.67
CA LYS A 144 -8.25 2.69 15.10
C LYS A 144 -8.56 1.23 15.53
N GLN A 145 -9.40 0.54 14.80
CA GLN A 145 -9.76 -0.86 14.96
C GLN A 145 -10.11 -1.44 13.57
N PRO A 146 -9.10 -1.73 12.74
CA PRO A 146 -9.33 -2.06 11.33
C PRO A 146 -10.21 -3.28 11.13
N GLU A 147 -11.26 -3.11 10.33
CA GLU A 147 -12.20 -4.15 9.93
C GLU A 147 -12.38 -4.16 8.42
N VAL A 148 -12.63 -5.35 7.84
CA VAL A 148 -12.94 -5.49 6.42
C VAL A 148 -14.32 -4.91 6.15
N VAL A 149 -14.39 -3.86 5.32
CA VAL A 149 -15.67 -3.23 4.91
C VAL A 149 -16.10 -3.67 3.51
N THR A 150 -15.15 -4.03 2.66
CA THR A 150 -15.42 -4.55 1.30
C THR A 150 -14.43 -5.66 1.00
N GLU A 151 -14.88 -6.74 0.37
CA GLU A 151 -14.02 -7.82 -0.13
C GLU A 151 -14.52 -8.28 -1.51
N LYS A 152 -13.60 -8.46 -2.45
CA LYS A 152 -13.91 -8.93 -3.79
C LYS A 152 -12.88 -9.92 -4.29
N THR A 153 -13.37 -10.98 -4.93
CA THR A 153 -12.53 -11.98 -5.60
C THR A 153 -12.84 -11.99 -7.08
N PHE A 154 -11.81 -12.09 -7.90
CA PHE A 154 -11.89 -12.18 -9.35
C PHE A 154 -11.61 -13.63 -9.82
N SER A 155 -12.20 -14.00 -10.96
CA SER A 155 -11.85 -15.25 -11.65
C SER A 155 -10.49 -15.18 -12.34
N ASP A 156 -10.10 -14.00 -12.77
CA ASP A 156 -8.89 -13.70 -13.52
C ASP A 156 -7.86 -12.97 -12.63
N SER A 157 -6.60 -12.99 -13.01
CA SER A 157 -5.55 -12.37 -12.22
C SER A 157 -5.46 -10.87 -12.46
N ILE A 158 -5.18 -10.11 -11.41
CA ILE A 158 -4.89 -8.68 -11.51
C ILE A 158 -3.54 -8.52 -12.20
N LYS A 159 -3.52 -7.79 -13.32
CA LYS A 159 -2.32 -7.38 -14.04
C LYS A 159 -1.86 -5.99 -13.60
N SER A 160 -2.81 -5.08 -13.43
CA SER A 160 -2.55 -3.70 -13.00
C SER A 160 -3.68 -3.19 -12.13
N LEU A 161 -3.33 -2.30 -11.23
CA LEU A 161 -4.23 -1.61 -10.32
C LEU A 161 -3.90 -0.13 -10.36
N ALA A 162 -4.92 0.71 -10.32
CA ALA A 162 -4.77 2.13 -10.04
C ALA A 162 -5.90 2.58 -9.09
N VAL A 163 -5.53 3.42 -8.14
CA VAL A 163 -6.43 3.95 -7.11
C VAL A 163 -6.73 5.42 -7.42
N GLY A 164 -8.01 5.75 -7.47
CA GLY A 164 -8.49 7.12 -7.55
C GLY A 164 -9.15 7.55 -6.24
N ASP A 165 -9.62 8.78 -6.16
CA ASP A 165 -10.19 9.35 -4.92
C ASP A 165 -11.42 8.56 -4.42
N ASP A 166 -12.26 8.02 -5.32
CA ASP A 166 -13.49 7.29 -5.00
C ASP A 166 -13.74 6.06 -5.90
N ALA A 167 -12.71 5.62 -6.61
CA ALA A 167 -12.79 4.51 -7.55
C ALA A 167 -11.49 3.70 -7.61
N LEU A 168 -11.65 2.42 -7.93
CA LEU A 168 -10.56 1.45 -8.11
C LEU A 168 -10.62 0.91 -9.53
N ALA A 169 -9.52 1.04 -10.27
CA ALA A 169 -9.39 0.47 -11.61
C ALA A 169 -8.49 -0.76 -11.59
N PHE A 170 -8.99 -1.87 -12.14
CA PHE A 170 -8.24 -3.12 -12.26
C PHE A 170 -8.18 -3.54 -13.73
N VAL A 171 -7.00 -3.84 -14.22
CA VAL A 171 -6.86 -4.63 -15.44
C VAL A 171 -6.72 -6.08 -15.04
N LEU A 172 -7.72 -6.88 -15.40
CA LEU A 172 -7.72 -8.31 -15.19
C LEU A 172 -7.23 -9.01 -16.45
N GLN A 173 -6.34 -9.99 -16.27
CA GLN A 173 -5.76 -10.79 -17.35
C GLN A 173 -6.28 -12.21 -17.24
N LYS A 174 -6.93 -12.68 -18.34
CA LYS A 174 -7.48 -14.02 -18.40
C LYS A 174 -6.40 -15.08 -18.24
N GLU A 175 -6.61 -16.02 -17.33
CA GLU A 175 -5.73 -17.15 -17.11
C GLU A 175 -5.56 -17.98 -18.41
N GLY A 176 -4.30 -18.30 -18.76
CA GLY A 176 -3.95 -18.99 -20.00
C GLY A 176 -4.02 -18.14 -21.28
N ASN A 177 -4.42 -16.89 -21.22
CA ASN A 177 -4.45 -15.99 -22.39
C ASN A 177 -4.06 -14.55 -22.04
N ALA A 178 -2.77 -14.28 -22.02
CA ALA A 178 -2.21 -12.96 -21.68
C ALA A 178 -2.68 -11.79 -22.58
N LYS A 179 -3.20 -12.10 -23.77
CA LYS A 179 -3.70 -11.07 -24.70
C LYS A 179 -5.15 -10.67 -24.40
N LYS A 180 -5.87 -11.47 -23.61
CA LYS A 180 -7.24 -11.12 -23.24
C LYS A 180 -7.24 -10.43 -21.90
N GLN A 181 -7.47 -9.13 -21.92
CA GLN A 181 -7.46 -8.24 -20.75
C GLN A 181 -8.75 -7.44 -20.69
N THR A 182 -9.23 -7.20 -19.49
CA THR A 182 -10.45 -6.44 -19.23
C THR A 182 -10.15 -5.36 -18.18
N LEU A 183 -10.45 -4.11 -18.50
CA LEU A 183 -10.47 -3.02 -17.55
C LEU A 183 -11.79 -3.06 -16.78
N ASN A 184 -11.72 -3.06 -15.46
CA ASN A 184 -12.86 -3.05 -14.58
C ASN A 184 -12.72 -1.88 -13.61
N LEU A 185 -13.76 -1.08 -13.47
CA LEU A 185 -13.84 0.04 -12.54
C LEU A 185 -14.86 -0.28 -11.46
N TYR A 186 -14.47 -0.12 -10.21
CA TYR A 186 -15.31 -0.30 -9.02
C TYR A 186 -15.33 0.97 -8.18
N ASP A 187 -16.44 1.21 -7.46
CA ASP A 187 -16.42 2.14 -6.34
C ASP A 187 -15.88 1.43 -5.07
N LEU A 188 -15.61 2.19 -4.01
CA LEU A 188 -15.05 1.68 -2.76
C LEU A 188 -16.00 0.70 -2.05
N SER A 189 -17.30 0.70 -2.38
CA SER A 189 -18.25 -0.31 -1.89
C SER A 189 -18.18 -1.65 -2.65
N GLY A 190 -17.31 -1.76 -3.66
CA GLY A 190 -17.15 -2.96 -4.48
C GLY A 190 -18.18 -3.10 -5.60
N ARG A 191 -18.99 -2.06 -5.87
CA ARG A 191 -19.93 -2.06 -6.99
C ARG A 191 -19.22 -1.73 -8.28
N GLU A 192 -19.39 -2.58 -9.29
CA GLU A 192 -18.87 -2.38 -10.63
C GLU A 192 -19.53 -1.18 -11.30
N LYS A 193 -18.72 -0.25 -11.79
CA LYS A 193 -19.13 0.93 -12.56
C LYS A 193 -18.92 0.79 -14.06
N MET A 194 -17.87 0.05 -14.45
CA MET A 194 -17.52 -0.14 -15.85
C MET A 194 -16.75 -1.45 -16.03
N GLN A 195 -16.98 -2.08 -17.18
CA GLN A 195 -16.16 -3.18 -17.68
C GLN A 195 -15.92 -2.98 -19.17
N GLN A 196 -14.67 -3.07 -19.61
CA GLN A 196 -14.28 -2.90 -21.02
C GLN A 196 -13.09 -3.77 -21.39
N ASP A 197 -13.18 -4.46 -22.54
CA ASP A 197 -12.03 -5.21 -23.09
C ASP A 197 -10.93 -4.25 -23.53
N ILE A 198 -9.67 -4.60 -23.24
CA ILE A 198 -8.47 -3.89 -23.68
C ILE A 198 -7.73 -4.75 -24.69
N SER A 199 -7.37 -4.17 -25.84
CA SER A 199 -6.65 -4.84 -26.92
C SER A 199 -5.27 -4.27 -27.22
N TYR A 200 -4.82 -3.28 -26.47
CA TYR A 200 -3.51 -2.63 -26.65
C TYR A 200 -2.55 -2.98 -25.50
N GLU A 201 -1.26 -2.93 -25.81
CA GLU A 201 -0.20 -3.07 -24.80
C GLU A 201 0.09 -1.73 -24.16
N TYR A 202 0.39 -1.76 -22.86
CA TYR A 202 0.77 -0.60 -22.08
C TYR A 202 1.85 -0.99 -21.06
N ALA A 203 2.61 -0.02 -20.61
CA ALA A 203 3.66 -0.22 -19.60
C ALA A 203 3.14 0.03 -18.19
N ASP A 204 2.30 1.05 -18.02
CA ASP A 204 1.78 1.47 -16.72
C ASP A 204 0.36 2.00 -16.84
N MET A 205 -0.37 2.02 -15.70
CA MET A 205 -1.73 2.52 -15.57
C MET A 205 -1.86 3.35 -14.30
N GLU A 206 -2.35 4.56 -14.43
CA GLU A 206 -2.59 5.48 -13.33
C GLU A 206 -4.02 6.04 -13.41
N MET A 207 -4.57 6.48 -12.26
CA MET A 207 -5.79 7.27 -12.19
C MET A 207 -5.48 8.71 -11.80
N TYR A 208 -6.11 9.65 -12.49
CA TYR A 208 -6.06 11.05 -12.15
C TYR A 208 -7.47 11.65 -12.25
N GLY A 209 -8.09 11.95 -11.10
CA GLY A 209 -9.50 12.27 -11.03
C GLY A 209 -10.36 11.14 -11.59
N ASP A 210 -11.22 11.44 -12.56
CA ASP A 210 -12.09 10.47 -13.23
C ASP A 210 -11.44 9.82 -14.49
N GLU A 211 -10.18 10.12 -14.78
CA GLU A 211 -9.48 9.64 -15.95
C GLU A 211 -8.54 8.48 -15.62
N ILE A 212 -8.54 7.44 -16.45
CA ILE A 212 -7.56 6.34 -16.40
C ILE A 212 -6.57 6.55 -17.52
N ILE A 213 -5.30 6.70 -17.17
CA ILE A 213 -4.21 6.99 -18.09
C ILE A 213 -3.37 5.75 -18.27
N PHE A 214 -3.27 5.27 -19.51
CA PHE A 214 -2.35 4.20 -19.89
C PHE A 214 -1.11 4.80 -20.55
N THR A 215 0.06 4.47 -20.06
CA THR A 215 1.33 4.86 -20.67
C THR A 215 1.96 3.69 -21.41
N GLY A 216 2.48 3.92 -22.61
CA GLY A 216 3.12 2.91 -23.44
C GLY A 216 4.63 3.12 -23.53
N ASN A 217 5.39 2.04 -23.65
CA ASN A 217 6.78 2.13 -24.08
C ASN A 217 6.83 2.53 -25.56
N ARG A 218 7.35 3.72 -25.88
CA ARG A 218 7.77 4.01 -27.25
C ARG A 218 9.01 3.16 -27.53
N SER A 219 8.87 2.09 -28.32
CA SER A 219 10.01 1.50 -29.01
C SER A 219 10.50 2.52 -30.04
N CYS A 220 11.67 3.12 -29.82
CA CYS A 220 12.41 3.84 -30.84
C CYS A 220 13.05 2.85 -31.79
#